data_7b0e14ef21b09718524f4d455a9dac86
#
_entry.id   7b0e14ef21b09718524f4d455a9dac86
#
_cell.length_a   1.000
_cell.length_b   1.000
_cell.length_c   1.000
_cell.angle_alpha   90.00
_cell.angle_beta   90.00
_cell.angle_gamma   90.00
#
_symmetry.space_group_name_H-M   'P 1'
#
loop_
_entity.id
_entity.type
_entity.pdbx_description
1 polymer ?
#
loop_
_entity_poly.entity_id
_entity_poly.type
_entity_poly.pdbx_seq_one_letter_code
_entity_poly.pdbx_strand_id
1 'polypeptide(L)'
;MNEFFPLASAAGMTVGLAVCALIVGLALATFFAVWESAKWRPVAWAGSALVTILRGLPEILVVLFIYFGSSQLLLTLSDGFTINLGFVQIPVQMDIENFDVSPFLCGVIALSLLYAAYASQTLRGALKAVPVGQWESGQALGLSKSAIFFRLVMPQMWRHALPGLGNQWLVLLKDTALVSLISVNDLMLQTKSIATRTQEPFTWYIVAAVIYLVITLLSQYILKRIDLRATRFERRPS
;
A
#
# COMPACT_ATOMS: atom_id res chain seq x y z
N MET A 1 -5.81 21.22 -27.92
CA MET A 1 -4.51 21.47 -27.25
C MET A 1 -4.65 21.65 -25.73
N ASN A 2 -5.86 21.92 -25.22
CA ASN A 2 -6.05 22.14 -23.79
C ASN A 2 -6.22 20.86 -22.94
N GLU A 3 -6.31 19.68 -23.53
CA GLU A 3 -6.61 18.41 -22.84
C GLU A 3 -5.37 17.79 -22.14
N PHE A 4 -4.18 18.12 -22.62
CA PHE A 4 -2.95 17.56 -22.03
C PHE A 4 -2.62 18.13 -20.65
N PHE A 5 -3.01 19.37 -20.35
CA PHE A 5 -2.77 19.96 -19.04
C PHE A 5 -3.58 19.26 -17.93
N PRO A 6 -4.89 19.03 -18.07
CA PRO A 6 -5.66 18.22 -17.11
C PRO A 6 -5.11 16.81 -16.92
N LEU A 7 -4.66 16.15 -18.01
CA LEU A 7 -4.05 14.81 -17.91
C LEU A 7 -2.72 14.82 -17.16
N ALA A 8 -1.88 15.83 -17.39
CA ALA A 8 -0.62 15.97 -16.66
C ALA A 8 -0.85 16.20 -15.15
N SER A 9 -1.84 17.04 -14.81
CA SER A 9 -2.25 17.26 -13.41
C SER A 9 -2.78 15.98 -12.77
N ALA A 10 -3.63 15.23 -13.49
CA ALA A 10 -4.19 13.95 -13.03
C ALA A 10 -3.10 12.87 -12.90
N ALA A 11 -2.09 12.86 -13.78
CA ALA A 11 -0.92 12.00 -13.62
C ALA A 11 -0.13 12.32 -12.35
N GLY A 12 0.00 13.61 -12.01
CA GLY A 12 0.57 14.05 -10.73
C GLY A 12 -0.23 13.56 -9.53
N MET A 13 -1.57 13.61 -9.59
CA MET A 13 -2.46 13.07 -8.56
C MET A 13 -2.27 11.55 -8.40
N THR A 14 -2.20 10.80 -9.51
CA THR A 14 -1.95 9.34 -9.52
C THR A 14 -0.65 9.00 -8.81
N VAL A 15 0.46 9.70 -9.14
CA VAL A 15 1.75 9.48 -8.49
C VAL A 15 1.72 9.90 -7.02
N GLY A 16 1.10 11.04 -6.70
CA GLY A 16 0.94 11.51 -5.32
C GLY A 16 0.18 10.51 -4.46
N LEU A 17 -0.94 9.98 -4.95
CA LEU A 17 -1.73 8.95 -4.29
C LEU A 17 -0.89 7.68 -4.05
N ALA A 18 -0.16 7.21 -5.08
CA ALA A 18 0.70 6.04 -4.96
C ALA A 18 1.81 6.23 -3.93
N VAL A 19 2.43 7.41 -3.88
CA VAL A 19 3.48 7.72 -2.89
C VAL A 19 2.91 7.78 -1.47
N CYS A 20 1.75 8.42 -1.27
CA CYS A 20 1.07 8.41 0.03
C CYS A 20 0.73 6.98 0.47
N ALA A 21 0.16 6.18 -0.44
CA ALA A 21 -0.18 4.79 -0.17
C ALA A 21 1.06 3.93 0.11
N LEU A 22 2.18 4.17 -0.58
CA LEU A 22 3.46 3.49 -0.32
C LEU A 22 3.97 3.78 1.09
N ILE A 23 4.00 5.05 1.51
CA ILE A 23 4.52 5.46 2.83
C ILE A 23 3.69 4.82 3.95
N VAL A 24 2.37 4.98 3.89
CA VAL A 24 1.46 4.38 4.87
C VAL A 24 1.51 2.85 4.79
N GLY A 25 1.53 2.30 3.58
CA GLY A 25 1.58 0.86 3.33
C GLY A 25 2.86 0.20 3.85
N LEU A 26 4.03 0.84 3.74
CA LEU A 26 5.29 0.32 4.32
C LEU A 26 5.25 0.30 5.86
N ALA A 27 4.68 1.34 6.47
CA ALA A 27 4.48 1.36 7.92
C ALA A 27 3.56 0.21 8.38
N LEU A 28 2.42 0.04 7.69
CA LEU A 28 1.48 -1.06 7.94
C LEU A 28 2.10 -2.43 7.63
N ALA A 29 2.92 -2.56 6.57
CA ALA A 29 3.61 -3.80 6.22
C ALA A 29 4.55 -4.24 7.33
N THR A 30 5.28 -3.29 7.91
CA THR A 30 6.17 -3.56 9.06
C THR A 30 5.36 -4.01 10.26
N PHE A 31 4.25 -3.33 10.54
CA PHE A 31 3.33 -3.73 11.61
C PHE A 31 2.75 -5.14 11.38
N PHE A 32 2.26 -5.45 10.18
CA PHE A 32 1.75 -6.77 9.85
C PHE A 32 2.83 -7.86 9.94
N ALA A 33 4.05 -7.59 9.46
CA ALA A 33 5.16 -8.52 9.55
C ALA A 33 5.51 -8.86 11.02
N VAL A 34 5.51 -7.87 11.91
CA VAL A 34 5.71 -8.06 13.35
C VAL A 34 4.53 -8.81 13.98
N TRP A 35 3.29 -8.42 13.64
CA TRP A 35 2.08 -9.04 14.17
C TRP A 35 2.00 -10.53 13.82
N GLU A 36 2.22 -10.90 12.57
CA GLU A 36 2.25 -12.30 12.12
C GLU A 36 3.42 -13.11 12.73
N SER A 37 4.45 -12.42 13.23
CA SER A 37 5.62 -13.03 13.88
C SER A 37 5.51 -13.05 15.42
N ALA A 38 4.35 -12.67 15.97
CA ALA A 38 4.12 -12.64 17.40
C ALA A 38 4.31 -14.02 18.04
N LYS A 39 4.89 -14.06 19.26
CA LYS A 39 5.13 -15.32 19.99
C LYS A 39 3.84 -16.00 20.41
N TRP A 40 2.80 -15.23 20.72
CA TRP A 40 1.51 -15.76 21.11
C TRP A 40 0.72 -16.18 19.85
N ARG A 41 0.57 -17.50 19.69
CA ARG A 41 -0.05 -18.11 18.51
C ARG A 41 -1.40 -17.53 18.08
N PRO A 42 -2.38 -17.28 18.99
CA PRO A 42 -3.67 -16.70 18.58
C PRO A 42 -3.52 -15.31 17.93
N VAL A 43 -2.61 -14.48 18.46
CA VAL A 43 -2.34 -13.13 17.90
C VAL A 43 -1.69 -13.24 16.53
N ALA A 44 -0.69 -14.10 16.38
CA ALA A 44 -0.04 -14.34 15.08
C ALA A 44 -1.03 -14.89 14.05
N TRP A 45 -1.93 -15.78 14.48
CA TRP A 45 -2.95 -16.37 13.62
C TRP A 45 -3.97 -15.34 13.14
N ALA A 46 -4.42 -14.43 14.01
CA ALA A 46 -5.28 -13.33 13.65
C ALA A 46 -4.63 -12.40 12.60
N GLY A 47 -3.34 -12.06 12.78
CA GLY A 47 -2.59 -11.28 11.78
C GLY A 47 -2.48 -11.99 10.44
N SER A 48 -2.11 -13.27 10.45
CA SER A 48 -2.05 -14.10 9.23
C SER A 48 -3.40 -14.22 8.53
N ALA A 49 -4.49 -14.36 9.27
CA ALA A 49 -5.84 -14.44 8.72
C ALA A 49 -6.20 -13.12 7.99
N LEU A 50 -5.98 -11.98 8.64
CA LEU A 50 -6.23 -10.67 8.03
C LEU A 50 -5.43 -10.48 6.74
N VAL A 51 -4.12 -10.73 6.78
CA VAL A 51 -3.24 -10.60 5.61
C VAL A 51 -3.68 -11.56 4.49
N THR A 52 -4.09 -12.79 4.83
CA THR A 52 -4.58 -13.77 3.86
C THR A 52 -5.89 -13.31 3.21
N ILE A 53 -6.82 -12.76 3.99
CA ILE A 53 -8.07 -12.21 3.47
C ILE A 53 -7.78 -11.05 2.50
N LEU A 54 -6.97 -10.08 2.91
CA LEU A 54 -6.62 -8.93 2.05
C LEU A 54 -5.97 -9.33 0.73
N ARG A 55 -5.15 -10.39 0.73
CA ARG A 55 -4.49 -10.93 -0.47
C ARG A 55 -5.37 -11.84 -1.31
N GLY A 56 -6.41 -12.39 -0.71
CA GLY A 56 -7.35 -13.31 -1.38
C GLY A 56 -8.55 -12.61 -2.01
N LEU A 57 -8.80 -11.35 -1.63
CA LEU A 57 -9.88 -10.57 -2.21
C LEU A 57 -9.41 -9.83 -3.47
N PRO A 58 -10.27 -9.66 -4.49
CA PRO A 58 -10.00 -8.73 -5.59
C PRO A 58 -9.75 -7.32 -5.05
N GLU A 59 -8.70 -6.67 -5.54
CA GLU A 59 -8.27 -5.33 -5.08
C GLU A 59 -9.41 -4.29 -5.19
N ILE A 60 -10.19 -4.37 -6.26
CA ILE A 60 -11.35 -3.50 -6.50
C ILE A 60 -12.38 -3.59 -5.36
N LEU A 61 -12.63 -4.80 -4.84
CA LEU A 61 -13.59 -4.98 -3.75
C LEU A 61 -13.10 -4.34 -2.45
N VAL A 62 -11.79 -4.39 -2.19
CA VAL A 62 -11.19 -3.73 -1.01
C VAL A 62 -11.36 -2.22 -1.11
N VAL A 63 -11.11 -1.62 -2.28
CA VAL A 63 -11.30 -0.18 -2.51
C VAL A 63 -12.75 0.22 -2.29
N LEU A 64 -13.70 -0.51 -2.89
CA LEU A 64 -15.13 -0.23 -2.76
C LEU A 64 -15.64 -0.45 -1.32
N PHE A 65 -15.16 -1.51 -0.66
CA PHE A 65 -15.52 -1.80 0.73
C PHE A 65 -15.05 -0.70 1.69
N ILE A 66 -13.82 -0.21 1.53
CA ILE A 66 -13.32 0.89 2.36
C ILE A 66 -14.13 2.17 2.12
N TYR A 67 -14.44 2.51 0.87
CA TYR A 67 -15.17 3.74 0.56
C TYR A 67 -16.63 3.68 1.01
N PHE A 68 -17.40 2.67 0.58
CA PHE A 68 -18.81 2.54 0.95
C PHE A 68 -18.98 2.13 2.40
N GLY A 69 -18.09 1.30 2.94
CA GLY A 69 -18.12 0.90 4.33
C GLY A 69 -17.85 2.05 5.29
N SER A 70 -16.89 2.93 4.98
CA SER A 70 -16.65 4.14 5.78
C SER A 70 -17.82 5.11 5.68
N SER A 71 -18.42 5.31 4.51
CA SER A 71 -19.62 6.13 4.34
C SER A 71 -20.80 5.60 5.15
N GLN A 72 -21.06 4.29 5.07
CA GLN A 72 -22.13 3.64 5.84
C GLN A 72 -21.89 3.70 7.34
N LEU A 73 -20.63 3.51 7.78
CA LEU A 73 -20.26 3.60 9.19
C LEU A 73 -20.55 5.00 9.74
N LEU A 74 -20.17 6.04 9.00
CA LEU A 74 -20.40 7.42 9.41
C LEU A 74 -21.89 7.77 9.47
N LEU A 75 -22.68 7.35 8.49
CA LEU A 75 -24.13 7.50 8.52
C LEU A 75 -24.73 6.81 9.75
N THR A 76 -24.33 5.57 10.03
CA THR A 76 -24.83 4.82 11.19
C THR A 76 -24.45 5.47 12.52
N LEU A 77 -23.25 6.08 12.61
CA LEU A 77 -22.81 6.81 13.81
C LEU A 77 -23.55 8.14 13.98
N SER A 78 -23.87 8.82 12.88
CA SER A 78 -24.64 10.07 12.88
C SER A 78 -26.11 9.84 13.24
N ASP A 79 -26.74 8.80 12.68
CA ASP A 79 -28.11 8.43 12.96
C ASP A 79 -28.29 7.90 14.39
N GLY A 80 -27.22 7.46 15.01
CA GLY A 80 -27.20 6.83 16.33
C GLY A 80 -27.69 5.38 16.30
N PHE A 81 -27.04 4.54 17.07
CA PHE A 81 -27.50 3.17 17.32
C PHE A 81 -27.36 2.79 18.80
N THR A 82 -28.21 1.87 19.25
CA THR A 82 -28.16 1.37 20.61
C THR A 82 -27.54 -0.03 20.63
N ILE A 83 -26.47 -0.18 21.42
CA ILE A 83 -25.88 -1.51 21.69
C ILE A 83 -26.68 -2.13 22.84
N ASN A 84 -27.46 -3.18 22.54
CA ASN A 84 -28.18 -3.96 23.53
C ASN A 84 -27.32 -5.12 24.02
N LEU A 85 -26.76 -5.00 25.24
CA LEU A 85 -26.00 -6.06 25.91
C LEU A 85 -26.89 -6.88 26.86
N GLY A 86 -28.19 -6.93 26.63
CA GLY A 86 -29.15 -7.66 27.44
C GLY A 86 -29.56 -6.92 28.72
N PHE A 87 -28.64 -6.43 29.51
CA PHE A 87 -28.92 -5.72 30.76
C PHE A 87 -28.65 -4.20 30.69
N VAL A 88 -27.90 -3.76 29.67
CA VAL A 88 -27.53 -2.34 29.48
C VAL A 88 -27.73 -1.97 28.03
N GLN A 89 -28.43 -0.86 27.78
CA GLN A 89 -28.54 -0.23 26.48
C GLN A 89 -27.60 0.98 26.47
N ILE A 90 -26.59 0.94 25.60
CA ILE A 90 -25.63 2.03 25.41
C ILE A 90 -26.02 2.75 24.12
N PRO A 91 -26.59 3.96 24.16
CA PRO A 91 -26.79 4.76 22.97
C PRO A 91 -25.43 5.28 22.48
N VAL A 92 -25.09 4.99 21.23
CA VAL A 92 -23.91 5.55 20.57
C VAL A 92 -24.40 6.46 19.47
N GLN A 93 -24.23 7.76 19.64
CA GLN A 93 -24.52 8.78 18.66
C GLN A 93 -23.39 9.79 18.66
N MET A 94 -22.90 10.13 17.49
CA MET A 94 -21.93 11.21 17.30
C MET A 94 -22.60 12.32 16.51
N ASP A 95 -22.56 13.53 17.06
CA ASP A 95 -22.99 14.73 16.33
C ASP A 95 -21.96 15.05 15.25
N ILE A 96 -22.14 14.45 14.09
CA ILE A 96 -21.27 14.63 12.93
C ILE A 96 -22.01 15.50 11.92
N GLU A 97 -21.98 16.81 12.14
CA GLU A 97 -22.44 17.77 11.14
C GLU A 97 -21.41 17.87 10.00
N ASN A 98 -21.85 17.62 8.76
CA ASN A 98 -21.06 17.78 7.52
C ASN A 98 -19.82 16.89 7.38
N PHE A 99 -19.96 15.58 7.54
CA PHE A 99 -18.85 14.66 7.29
C PHE A 99 -18.86 14.18 5.83
N ASP A 100 -17.98 14.75 5.01
CA ASP A 100 -17.70 14.23 3.67
C ASP A 100 -16.57 13.21 3.76
N VAL A 101 -16.87 11.96 3.35
CA VAL A 101 -15.86 10.92 3.21
C VAL A 101 -14.93 11.29 2.04
N SER A 102 -13.71 11.68 2.34
CA SER A 102 -12.74 12.03 1.30
C SER A 102 -12.39 10.80 0.45
N PRO A 103 -12.76 10.77 -0.85
CA PRO A 103 -12.40 9.66 -1.74
C PRO A 103 -10.89 9.42 -1.80
N PHE A 104 -10.10 10.50 -1.75
CA PHE A 104 -8.64 10.42 -1.75
C PHE A 104 -8.11 9.66 -0.53
N LEU A 105 -8.59 9.98 0.67
CA LEU A 105 -8.18 9.29 1.89
C LEU A 105 -8.59 7.81 1.87
N CYS A 106 -9.80 7.51 1.43
CA CYS A 106 -10.25 6.13 1.26
C CYS A 106 -9.38 5.36 0.26
N GLY A 107 -9.00 6.00 -0.85
CA GLY A 107 -8.08 5.44 -1.83
C GLY A 107 -6.71 5.16 -1.23
N VAL A 108 -6.13 6.12 -0.49
CA VAL A 108 -4.85 5.93 0.22
C VAL A 108 -4.93 4.78 1.20
N ILE A 109 -5.98 4.70 2.03
CA ILE A 109 -6.15 3.64 3.03
C ILE A 109 -6.28 2.27 2.35
N ALA A 110 -7.16 2.14 1.35
CA ALA A 110 -7.39 0.89 0.64
C ALA A 110 -6.12 0.36 -0.04
N LEU A 111 -5.44 1.22 -0.81
CA LEU A 111 -4.21 0.86 -1.50
C LEU A 111 -3.06 0.59 -0.52
N SER A 112 -3.01 1.30 0.61
CA SER A 112 -2.03 1.04 1.68
C SER A 112 -2.22 -0.32 2.32
N LEU A 113 -3.47 -0.73 2.59
CA LEU A 113 -3.80 -2.04 3.15
C LEU A 113 -3.42 -3.17 2.19
N LEU A 114 -3.76 -3.02 0.91
CA LEU A 114 -3.39 -3.98 -0.14
C LEU A 114 -1.87 -4.10 -0.25
N TYR A 115 -1.16 -2.98 -0.41
CA TYR A 115 0.29 -2.96 -0.46
C TYR A 115 0.91 -3.59 0.79
N ALA A 116 0.41 -3.24 1.99
CA ALA A 116 0.93 -3.74 3.26
C ALA A 116 0.79 -5.26 3.38
N ALA A 117 -0.31 -5.83 2.92
CA ALA A 117 -0.54 -7.28 2.95
C ALA A 117 0.48 -8.05 2.12
N TYR A 118 0.84 -7.57 0.94
CA TYR A 118 1.88 -8.18 0.10
C TYR A 118 3.29 -7.87 0.61
N ALA A 119 3.56 -6.62 1.01
CA ALA A 119 4.87 -6.18 1.47
C ALA A 119 5.27 -6.83 2.80
N SER A 120 4.31 -7.13 3.70
CA SER A 120 4.59 -7.86 4.95
C SER A 120 5.21 -9.23 4.68
N GLN A 121 4.71 -9.96 3.67
CA GLN A 121 5.26 -11.25 3.28
C GLN A 121 6.67 -11.12 2.68
N THR A 122 6.90 -10.08 1.89
CA THR A 122 8.22 -9.77 1.33
C THR A 122 9.23 -9.47 2.45
N LEU A 123 8.85 -8.65 3.44
CA LEU A 123 9.68 -8.33 4.59
C LEU A 123 10.00 -9.58 5.44
N ARG A 124 9.01 -10.43 5.70
CA ARG A 124 9.22 -11.69 6.42
C ARG A 124 10.10 -12.66 5.65
N GLY A 125 9.90 -12.78 4.33
CA GLY A 125 10.77 -13.58 3.46
C GLY A 125 12.21 -13.09 3.47
N ALA A 126 12.39 -11.77 3.36
CA ALA A 126 13.72 -11.14 3.39
C ALA A 126 14.43 -11.33 4.74
N LEU A 127 13.69 -11.25 5.86
CA LEU A 127 14.24 -11.51 7.18
C LEU A 127 14.72 -12.96 7.32
N LYS A 128 13.98 -13.93 6.77
CA LYS A 128 14.36 -15.34 6.77
C LYS A 128 15.54 -15.65 5.86
N ALA A 129 15.80 -14.82 4.84
CA ALA A 129 16.92 -14.97 3.93
C ALA A 129 18.27 -14.58 4.56
N VAL A 130 18.26 -13.82 5.66
CA VAL A 130 19.48 -13.48 6.40
C VAL A 130 20.00 -14.72 7.14
N PRO A 131 21.26 -15.15 6.90
CA PRO A 131 21.83 -16.33 7.54
C PRO A 131 21.80 -16.26 9.07
N VAL A 132 21.46 -17.37 9.75
CA VAL A 132 21.40 -17.46 11.22
C VAL A 132 22.76 -17.14 11.84
N GLY A 133 23.85 -17.47 11.17
CA GLY A 133 25.22 -17.13 11.61
C GLY A 133 25.47 -15.64 11.87
N GLN A 134 24.68 -14.73 11.26
CA GLN A 134 24.75 -13.29 11.57
C GLN A 134 24.27 -12.99 12.99
N TRP A 135 23.25 -13.72 13.46
CA TRP A 135 22.76 -13.62 14.82
C TRP A 135 23.76 -14.24 15.83
N GLU A 136 24.29 -15.41 15.50
CA GLU A 136 25.25 -16.13 16.33
C GLU A 136 26.56 -15.37 16.48
N SER A 137 27.10 -14.82 15.40
CA SER A 137 28.31 -13.98 15.41
C SER A 137 28.12 -12.72 16.25
N GLY A 138 26.95 -12.05 16.12
CA GLY A 138 26.63 -10.89 16.94
C GLY A 138 26.53 -11.22 18.44
N GLN A 139 25.99 -12.39 18.79
CA GLN A 139 25.92 -12.87 20.16
C GLN A 139 27.32 -13.21 20.72
N ALA A 140 28.16 -13.85 19.91
CA ALA A 140 29.55 -14.18 20.29
C ALA A 140 30.36 -12.91 20.57
N LEU A 141 30.06 -11.80 19.90
CA LEU A 141 30.66 -10.48 20.13
C LEU A 141 30.05 -9.73 21.32
N GLY A 142 29.12 -10.35 22.07
CA GLY A 142 28.45 -9.73 23.23
C GLY A 142 27.45 -8.62 22.86
N LEU A 143 27.01 -8.53 21.61
CA LEU A 143 26.03 -7.52 21.20
C LEU A 143 24.62 -7.85 21.74
N SER A 144 23.88 -6.83 22.14
CA SER A 144 22.47 -6.99 22.50
C SER A 144 21.63 -7.38 21.28
N LYS A 145 20.51 -8.07 21.48
CA LYS A 145 19.59 -8.50 20.42
C LYS A 145 19.17 -7.35 19.51
N SER A 146 18.88 -6.17 20.09
CA SER A 146 18.53 -4.96 19.32
C SER A 146 19.71 -4.47 18.49
N ALA A 147 20.93 -4.46 19.04
CA ALA A 147 22.12 -4.06 18.31
C ALA A 147 22.40 -5.01 17.13
N ILE A 148 22.25 -6.33 17.33
CA ILE A 148 22.37 -7.33 16.26
C ILE A 148 21.34 -7.06 15.18
N PHE A 149 20.07 -6.88 15.56
CA PHE A 149 19.02 -6.63 14.59
C PHE A 149 19.28 -5.38 13.77
N PHE A 150 19.46 -4.21 14.39
CA PHE A 150 19.57 -2.94 13.66
C PHE A 150 20.90 -2.75 12.93
N ARG A 151 22.02 -3.33 13.43
CA ARG A 151 23.34 -3.11 12.85
C ARG A 151 23.78 -4.21 11.88
N LEU A 152 23.32 -5.44 12.07
CA LEU A 152 23.76 -6.59 11.27
C LEU A 152 22.65 -7.13 10.37
N VAL A 153 21.49 -7.45 10.94
CA VAL A 153 20.40 -8.17 10.25
C VAL A 153 19.58 -7.25 9.37
N MET A 154 19.10 -6.13 9.90
CA MET A 154 18.21 -5.21 9.17
C MET A 154 18.82 -4.65 7.87
N PRO A 155 20.11 -4.23 7.82
CA PRO A 155 20.71 -3.77 6.58
C PRO A 155 20.77 -4.86 5.51
N GLN A 156 20.99 -6.12 5.90
CA GLN A 156 20.99 -7.26 4.98
C GLN A 156 19.57 -7.61 4.55
N MET A 157 18.61 -7.65 5.49
CA MET A 157 17.20 -7.87 5.21
C MET A 157 16.68 -6.89 4.16
N TRP A 158 17.00 -5.58 4.27
CA TRP A 158 16.58 -4.58 3.30
C TRP A 158 17.07 -4.88 1.88
N ARG A 159 18.30 -5.37 1.70
CA ARG A 159 18.82 -5.77 0.38
C ARG A 159 18.00 -6.90 -0.23
N HIS A 160 17.62 -7.88 0.58
CA HIS A 160 16.77 -8.99 0.12
C HIS A 160 15.31 -8.53 -0.13
N ALA A 161 14.81 -7.52 0.59
CA ALA A 161 13.46 -7.02 0.45
C ALA A 161 13.27 -6.09 -0.77
N LEU A 162 14.28 -5.27 -1.10
CA LEU A 162 14.19 -4.20 -2.11
C LEU A 162 13.64 -4.66 -3.47
N PRO A 163 14.10 -5.78 -4.08
CA PRO A 163 13.57 -6.21 -5.38
C PRO A 163 12.07 -6.52 -5.31
N GLY A 164 11.63 -7.22 -4.26
CA GLY A 164 10.23 -7.56 -4.05
C GLY A 164 9.35 -6.34 -3.78
N LEU A 165 9.80 -5.45 -2.90
CA LEU A 165 9.10 -4.18 -2.60
C LEU A 165 9.02 -3.28 -3.83
N GLY A 166 10.09 -3.23 -4.64
CA GLY A 166 10.11 -2.49 -5.89
C GLY A 166 9.11 -3.02 -6.91
N ASN A 167 8.99 -4.35 -7.03
CA ASN A 167 7.98 -4.94 -7.89
C ASN A 167 6.55 -4.61 -7.42
N GLN A 168 6.32 -4.65 -6.11
CA GLN A 168 5.02 -4.26 -5.53
C GLN A 168 4.69 -2.78 -5.70
N TRP A 169 5.68 -1.89 -5.70
CA TRP A 169 5.49 -0.49 -6.08
C TRP A 169 4.94 -0.35 -7.50
N LEU A 170 5.47 -1.11 -8.46
CA LEU A 170 4.99 -1.09 -9.85
C LEU A 170 3.56 -1.64 -9.98
N VAL A 171 3.15 -2.56 -9.12
CA VAL A 171 1.75 -3.02 -9.02
C VAL A 171 0.90 -1.91 -8.43
N LEU A 172 1.30 -1.33 -7.29
CA LEU A 172 0.58 -0.24 -6.62
C LEU A 172 0.30 0.94 -7.57
N LEU A 173 1.28 1.34 -8.41
CA LEU A 173 1.09 2.38 -9.42
C LEU A 173 -0.04 2.07 -10.40
N LYS A 174 -0.23 0.80 -10.78
CA LYS A 174 -1.33 0.39 -11.67
C LYS A 174 -2.66 0.31 -10.94
N ASP A 175 -2.64 -0.11 -9.68
CA ASP A 175 -3.82 -0.24 -8.86
C ASP A 175 -4.42 1.12 -8.47
N THR A 176 -3.67 2.23 -8.61
CA THR A 176 -4.24 3.57 -8.47
C THR A 176 -5.40 3.81 -9.44
N ALA A 177 -5.42 3.17 -10.61
CA ALA A 177 -6.54 3.28 -11.53
C ALA A 177 -7.89 2.82 -10.94
N LEU A 178 -7.87 1.95 -9.92
CA LEU A 178 -9.07 1.47 -9.23
C LEU A 178 -9.79 2.58 -8.45
N VAL A 179 -9.05 3.60 -7.98
CA VAL A 179 -9.65 4.69 -7.20
C VAL A 179 -10.48 5.66 -8.06
N SER A 180 -10.37 5.57 -9.37
CA SER A 180 -11.27 6.28 -10.30
C SER A 180 -12.74 5.89 -10.08
N LEU A 181 -13.01 4.69 -9.58
CA LEU A 181 -14.35 4.17 -9.31
C LEU A 181 -15.00 4.82 -8.08
N ILE A 182 -14.20 5.38 -7.19
CA ILE A 182 -14.64 6.13 -6.01
C ILE A 182 -14.50 7.65 -6.21
N SER A 183 -14.45 8.09 -7.47
CA SER A 183 -14.41 9.51 -7.87
C SER A 183 -13.15 10.28 -7.47
N VAL A 184 -12.03 9.62 -7.24
CA VAL A 184 -10.73 10.30 -7.16
C VAL A 184 -10.33 10.77 -8.54
N ASN A 185 -9.97 12.05 -8.67
CA ASN A 185 -9.60 12.66 -9.96
C ASN A 185 -8.16 12.26 -10.35
N ASP A 186 -7.96 10.96 -10.57
CA ASP A 186 -6.73 10.36 -11.05
C ASP A 186 -6.65 10.38 -12.60
N LEU A 187 -5.55 9.86 -13.15
CA LEU A 187 -5.32 9.79 -14.59
C LEU A 187 -6.44 9.01 -15.31
N MET A 188 -6.96 7.93 -14.72
CA MET A 188 -7.99 7.09 -15.36
C MET A 188 -9.35 7.80 -15.39
N LEU A 189 -9.78 8.46 -14.30
CA LEU A 189 -11.03 9.22 -14.26
C LEU A 189 -10.99 10.39 -15.24
N GLN A 190 -9.86 11.12 -15.27
CA GLN A 190 -9.70 12.24 -16.20
C GLN A 190 -9.71 11.77 -17.66
N THR A 191 -9.04 10.66 -17.96
CA THR A 191 -9.08 10.04 -19.29
C THR A 191 -10.50 9.68 -19.71
N LYS A 192 -11.27 9.04 -18.81
CA LYS A 192 -12.68 8.69 -19.06
C LYS A 192 -13.53 9.94 -19.36
N SER A 193 -13.34 11.01 -18.60
CA SER A 193 -14.04 12.29 -18.78
C SER A 193 -13.75 12.88 -20.17
N ILE A 194 -12.49 12.94 -20.58
CA ILE A 194 -12.09 13.46 -21.89
C ILE A 194 -12.60 12.55 -23.02
N ALA A 195 -12.45 11.25 -22.90
CA ALA A 195 -12.93 10.27 -23.88
C ALA A 195 -14.43 10.38 -24.14
N THR A 196 -15.22 10.58 -23.05
CA THR A 196 -16.66 10.76 -23.16
C THR A 196 -17.03 12.08 -23.85
N ARG A 197 -16.31 13.16 -23.54
CA ARG A 197 -16.55 14.48 -24.11
C ARG A 197 -16.17 14.57 -25.59
N THR A 198 -15.04 13.98 -25.96
CA THR A 198 -14.52 14.00 -27.34
C THR A 198 -15.10 12.91 -28.23
N GLN A 199 -15.77 11.92 -27.66
CA GLN A 199 -16.26 10.70 -28.34
C GLN A 199 -15.14 9.87 -29.00
N GLU A 200 -13.90 9.99 -28.49
CA GLU A 200 -12.71 9.30 -28.98
C GLU A 200 -12.06 8.42 -27.90
N PRO A 201 -12.76 7.38 -27.40
CA PRO A 201 -12.27 6.59 -26.27
C PRO A 201 -10.94 5.89 -26.59
N PHE A 202 -10.80 5.32 -27.79
CA PHE A 202 -9.60 4.59 -28.17
C PHE A 202 -8.35 5.49 -28.11
N THR A 203 -8.43 6.70 -28.66
CA THR A 203 -7.31 7.67 -28.68
C THR A 203 -6.88 8.02 -27.26
N TRP A 204 -7.82 8.36 -26.37
CA TRP A 204 -7.50 8.84 -25.03
C TRP A 204 -7.03 7.73 -24.08
N TYR A 205 -7.56 6.51 -24.21
CA TYR A 205 -7.04 5.37 -23.45
C TYR A 205 -5.63 4.95 -23.88
N ILE A 206 -5.28 5.09 -25.17
CA ILE A 206 -3.89 4.92 -25.62
C ILE A 206 -2.98 6.00 -25.00
N VAL A 207 -3.41 7.26 -24.99
CA VAL A 207 -2.64 8.34 -24.36
C VAL A 207 -2.42 8.03 -22.87
N ALA A 208 -3.46 7.62 -22.15
CA ALA A 208 -3.33 7.21 -20.74
C ALA A 208 -2.35 6.04 -20.56
N ALA A 209 -2.44 5.02 -21.41
CA ALA A 209 -1.53 3.87 -21.36
C ALA A 209 -0.07 4.29 -21.58
N VAL A 210 0.19 5.22 -22.50
CA VAL A 210 1.54 5.77 -22.73
C VAL A 210 2.02 6.53 -21.50
N ILE A 211 1.17 7.34 -20.85
CA ILE A 211 1.53 8.07 -19.63
C ILE A 211 1.86 7.09 -18.51
N TYR A 212 1.02 6.06 -18.26
CA TYR A 212 1.31 5.00 -17.27
C TYR A 212 2.63 4.28 -17.59
N LEU A 213 2.89 3.99 -18.86
CA LEU A 213 4.13 3.34 -19.28
C LEU A 213 5.35 4.22 -18.95
N VAL A 214 5.29 5.53 -19.25
CA VAL A 214 6.37 6.47 -18.94
C VAL A 214 6.62 6.54 -17.43
N ILE A 215 5.57 6.65 -16.61
CA ILE A 215 5.69 6.65 -15.14
C ILE A 215 6.32 5.33 -14.66
N THR A 216 5.90 4.21 -15.22
CA THR A 216 6.44 2.87 -14.88
C THR A 216 7.92 2.75 -15.25
N LEU A 217 8.32 3.18 -16.45
CA LEU A 217 9.73 3.14 -16.88
C LEU A 217 10.63 4.03 -16.04
N LEU A 218 10.17 5.23 -15.69
CA LEU A 218 10.88 6.13 -14.76
C LEU A 218 11.03 5.50 -13.38
N SER A 219 9.96 4.89 -12.87
CA SER A 219 9.99 4.17 -11.58
C SER A 219 10.96 3.00 -11.62
N GLN A 220 10.95 2.18 -12.68
CA GLN A 220 11.90 1.07 -12.84
C GLN A 220 13.35 1.56 -12.90
N TYR A 221 13.61 2.65 -13.59
CA TYR A 221 14.96 3.24 -13.64
C TYR A 221 15.43 3.67 -12.24
N ILE A 222 14.57 4.33 -11.47
CA ILE A 222 14.89 4.75 -10.09
C ILE A 222 15.13 3.53 -9.21
N LEU A 223 14.23 2.54 -9.24
CA LEU A 223 14.36 1.30 -8.47
C LEU A 223 15.65 0.56 -8.79
N LYS A 224 16.01 0.43 -10.07
CA LYS A 224 17.27 -0.17 -10.50
C LYS A 224 18.48 0.57 -9.93
N ARG A 225 18.45 1.90 -9.86
CA ARG A 225 19.51 2.70 -9.26
C ARG A 225 19.65 2.48 -7.75
N ILE A 226 18.51 2.34 -7.05
CA ILE A 226 18.47 2.05 -5.62
C ILE A 226 19.06 0.64 -5.36
N ASP A 227 18.60 -0.35 -6.11
CA ASP A 227 19.07 -1.73 -6.00
C ASP A 227 20.59 -1.86 -6.24
N LEU A 228 21.09 -1.22 -7.30
CA LEU A 228 22.52 -1.19 -7.60
C LEU A 228 23.36 -0.57 -6.48
N ARG A 229 22.83 0.43 -5.78
CA ARG A 229 23.51 1.03 -4.61
C ARG A 229 23.48 0.11 -3.39
N ALA A 230 22.35 -0.54 -3.16
CA ALA A 230 22.17 -1.45 -2.03
C ALA A 230 23.03 -2.71 -2.14
N THR A 231 23.22 -3.24 -3.36
CA THR A 231 23.99 -4.48 -3.64
C THR A 231 25.45 -4.24 -4.01
N ARG A 232 25.92 -2.99 -3.96
CA ARG A 232 27.28 -2.61 -4.40
C ARG A 232 28.41 -3.44 -3.76
N PHE A 233 28.24 -3.83 -2.51
CA PHE A 233 29.26 -4.58 -1.74
C PHE A 233 29.26 -6.09 -1.98
N GLU A 234 28.23 -6.64 -2.63
CA GLU A 234 28.13 -8.08 -2.93
C GLU A 234 28.69 -8.44 -4.31
N ARG A 235 28.87 -7.45 -5.18
CA ARG A 235 29.47 -7.66 -6.49
C ARG A 235 30.97 -7.87 -6.33
N ARG A 236 31.42 -9.15 -6.34
CA ARG A 236 32.81 -9.44 -6.58
C ARG A 236 33.19 -8.91 -7.97
N PRO A 237 34.32 -8.19 -8.12
CA PRO A 237 34.84 -7.94 -9.46
C PRO A 237 35.14 -9.29 -10.10
N SER A 238 34.45 -9.59 -11.20
CA SER A 238 34.77 -10.70 -12.11
C SER A 238 36.04 -10.37 -12.85
#